data_90a6d92190b90b0ed3fb4fc35970514e
#
_entry.id   90a6d92190b90b0ed3fb4fc35970514e
#
_cell.length_a   1.000
_cell.length_b   1.000
_cell.length_c   1.000
_cell.angle_alpha   90.00
_cell.angle_beta   90.00
_cell.angle_gamma   90.00
#
_symmetry.space_group_name_H-M   'P 1'
#
loop_
_entity.id
_entity.type
_entity.pdbx_description
1 polymer ?
#
loop_
_entity_poly.entity_id
_entity_poly.type
_entity_poly.pdbx_seq_one_letter_code
_entity_poly.pdbx_strand_id
1 'polypeptide(L)'
;FRDLADAYTLYKQSYKIGNPEQRGRFNCGEKFLLSVASKASIISTTGSISFGPDGRKLGRKKTEAGSILTATLKMKREEFNEALVLLRSMIPPQGIKTTINGEVLRHRKPIAEEFRTLQTEISGEEGGFRLTRRRTTINIHEVLEGETPHLYEMGIQVDKLDCPWHVDVAQKVPLSVDRGSVRQAFRLDVERHIAEIMAGDISEEEAQGGWIGTALESMEDTDAIRS
;
A
#
# COMPACT_ATOMS: atom_id res chain seq x y z
N PHE A 1 -12.94 7.03 -12.40
CA PHE A 1 -12.19 7.29 -13.65
C PHE A 1 -12.59 8.65 -14.21
N ARG A 2 -11.62 9.54 -14.41
CA ARG A 2 -11.84 10.83 -15.11
C ARG A 2 -11.96 10.62 -16.61
N ASP A 3 -11.16 9.69 -17.13
CA ASP A 3 -11.20 9.23 -18.52
C ASP A 3 -11.32 7.70 -18.52
N LEU A 4 -12.36 7.17 -19.16
CA LEU A 4 -12.58 5.74 -19.30
C LEU A 4 -11.49 5.06 -20.14
N ALA A 5 -10.81 5.78 -21.01
CA ALA A 5 -9.70 5.27 -21.78
C ALA A 5 -8.51 4.86 -20.90
N ASP A 6 -8.36 5.47 -19.73
CA ASP A 6 -7.32 5.09 -18.76
C ASP A 6 -7.44 3.63 -18.31
N ALA A 7 -8.64 3.07 -18.30
CA ALA A 7 -8.88 1.69 -17.90
C ALA A 7 -8.23 0.65 -18.83
N TYR A 8 -7.99 0.97 -20.10
CA TYR A 8 -7.48 0.01 -21.09
C TYR A 8 -6.25 0.50 -21.86
N THR A 9 -5.81 1.73 -21.65
CA THR A 9 -4.60 2.23 -22.30
C THR A 9 -3.38 1.71 -21.54
N LEU A 10 -2.64 0.81 -22.19
CA LEU A 10 -1.39 0.28 -21.66
C LEU A 10 -0.30 1.36 -21.66
N TYR A 11 0.62 1.25 -20.70
CA TYR A 11 1.81 2.13 -20.58
C TYR A 11 1.52 3.63 -20.42
N LYS A 12 0.25 4.02 -20.23
CA LYS A 12 -0.07 5.42 -19.91
C LYS A 12 0.47 5.72 -18.51
N GLN A 13 1.34 6.71 -18.44
CA GLN A 13 1.90 7.14 -17.17
C GLN A 13 0.80 7.62 -16.21
N SER A 14 0.84 7.16 -14.98
CA SER A 14 -0.10 7.60 -13.95
C SER A 14 0.20 9.05 -13.56
N TYR A 15 -0.80 9.91 -13.52
CA TYR A 15 -0.65 11.27 -12.96
C TYR A 15 -0.27 11.27 -11.47
N LYS A 16 -0.41 10.14 -10.80
CA LYS A 16 -0.06 9.95 -9.38
C LYS A 16 1.42 9.62 -9.17
N ILE A 17 2.18 9.36 -10.25
CA ILE A 17 3.56 8.87 -10.14
C ILE A 17 4.47 9.87 -9.41
N GLY A 18 4.27 11.16 -9.65
CA GLY A 18 5.04 12.25 -9.02
C GLY A 18 4.61 12.59 -7.60
N ASN A 19 3.47 12.05 -7.11
CA ASN A 19 2.99 12.33 -5.77
C ASN A 19 3.27 11.13 -4.83
N PRO A 20 4.19 11.25 -3.88
CA PRO A 20 4.52 10.18 -2.95
C PRO A 20 3.39 9.82 -1.98
N GLU A 21 2.45 10.73 -1.73
CA GLU A 21 1.29 10.53 -0.84
C GLU A 21 0.07 9.93 -1.56
N GLN A 22 0.20 9.59 -2.83
CA GLN A 22 -0.87 8.96 -3.60
C GLN A 22 -0.44 7.59 -4.11
N ARG A 23 -1.24 6.57 -3.81
CA ARG A 23 -1.04 5.23 -4.37
C ARG A 23 -1.20 5.24 -5.88
N GLY A 24 -0.62 4.26 -6.50
CA GLY A 24 -0.63 4.10 -7.96
C GLY A 24 0.65 4.60 -8.60
N ARG A 25 1.49 3.63 -9.03
CA ARG A 25 2.76 3.88 -9.70
C ARG A 25 2.66 3.65 -11.19
N PHE A 26 2.01 2.55 -11.60
CA PHE A 26 2.15 1.98 -12.94
C PHE A 26 0.89 2.07 -13.79
N ASN A 27 -0.21 2.53 -13.20
CA ASN A 27 -1.51 2.54 -13.89
C ASN A 27 -1.89 1.15 -14.47
N CYS A 28 -1.58 0.07 -13.73
CA CYS A 28 -1.74 -1.31 -14.19
C CYS A 28 -2.79 -2.12 -13.39
N GLY A 29 -3.19 -1.67 -12.19
CA GLY A 29 -4.04 -2.47 -11.31
C GLY A 29 -5.33 -2.92 -11.96
N GLU A 30 -6.06 -2.01 -12.57
CA GLU A 30 -7.29 -2.32 -13.29
C GLU A 30 -7.04 -3.18 -14.54
N LYS A 31 -5.90 -3.03 -15.22
CA LYS A 31 -5.55 -3.83 -16.41
C LYS A 31 -5.27 -5.29 -16.04
N PHE A 32 -4.59 -5.52 -14.91
CA PHE A 32 -4.41 -6.88 -14.40
C PHE A 32 -5.75 -7.53 -14.05
N LEU A 33 -6.64 -6.80 -13.38
CA LEU A 33 -7.98 -7.30 -13.10
C LEU A 33 -8.74 -7.62 -14.40
N LEU A 34 -8.71 -6.70 -15.37
CA LEU A 34 -9.40 -6.89 -16.67
C LEU A 34 -8.83 -8.06 -17.47
N SER A 35 -7.53 -8.35 -17.36
CA SER A 35 -6.88 -9.45 -18.11
C SER A 35 -7.31 -10.85 -17.63
N VAL A 36 -7.72 -10.98 -16.37
CA VAL A 36 -8.15 -12.27 -15.76
C VAL A 36 -9.66 -12.38 -15.62
N ALA A 37 -10.40 -11.28 -15.82
CA ALA A 37 -11.84 -11.27 -15.72
C ALA A 37 -12.50 -11.85 -16.98
N SER A 38 -13.49 -12.73 -16.80
CA SER A 38 -14.31 -13.25 -17.91
C SER A 38 -15.26 -12.16 -18.46
N LYS A 39 -15.70 -11.24 -17.60
CA LYS A 39 -16.48 -10.06 -17.91
C LYS A 39 -16.11 -8.96 -16.93
N ALA A 40 -16.10 -7.72 -17.40
CA ALA A 40 -15.95 -6.56 -16.53
C ALA A 40 -16.71 -5.35 -17.07
N SER A 41 -17.01 -4.40 -16.18
CA SER A 41 -17.57 -3.11 -16.57
C SER A 41 -17.10 -2.02 -15.61
N ILE A 42 -16.96 -0.81 -16.13
CA ILE A 42 -16.66 0.40 -15.37
C ILE A 42 -17.75 1.41 -15.70
N ILE A 43 -18.36 1.97 -14.65
CA ILE A 43 -19.32 3.07 -14.75
C ILE A 43 -18.73 4.23 -13.94
N SER A 44 -18.64 5.40 -14.53
CA SER A 44 -18.14 6.62 -13.90
C SER A 44 -19.07 7.79 -14.19
N THR A 45 -18.75 8.95 -13.68
CA THR A 45 -19.49 10.19 -13.95
C THR A 45 -19.44 10.62 -15.43
N THR A 46 -18.45 10.13 -16.20
CA THR A 46 -18.27 10.49 -17.61
C THR A 46 -18.93 9.51 -18.58
N GLY A 47 -19.27 8.29 -18.15
CA GLY A 47 -19.88 7.25 -18.99
C GLY A 47 -19.59 5.84 -18.47
N SER A 48 -19.74 4.86 -19.34
CA SER A 48 -19.48 3.47 -19.01
C SER A 48 -18.73 2.73 -20.12
N ILE A 49 -18.04 1.68 -19.75
CA ILE A 49 -17.37 0.74 -20.66
C ILE A 49 -17.54 -0.68 -20.12
N SER A 50 -17.76 -1.63 -21.00
CA SER A 50 -17.81 -3.05 -20.68
C SER A 50 -16.78 -3.83 -21.48
N PHE A 51 -16.29 -4.91 -20.91
CA PHE A 51 -15.31 -5.83 -21.46
C PHE A 51 -15.84 -7.25 -21.43
N GLY A 52 -15.65 -8.00 -22.49
CA GLY A 52 -16.09 -9.38 -22.62
C GLY A 52 -15.43 -10.07 -23.79
N PRO A 53 -15.87 -11.31 -24.14
CA PRO A 53 -15.26 -12.09 -25.22
C PRO A 53 -15.22 -11.36 -26.57
N ASP A 54 -16.24 -10.55 -26.84
CA ASP A 54 -16.36 -9.76 -28.09
C ASP A 54 -15.56 -8.43 -28.05
N GLY A 55 -14.70 -8.25 -27.06
CA GLY A 55 -13.94 -7.04 -26.87
C GLY A 55 -14.63 -6.02 -25.95
N ARG A 56 -14.40 -4.72 -26.19
CA ARG A 56 -14.91 -3.62 -25.36
C ARG A 56 -16.06 -2.88 -26.05
N LYS A 57 -17.02 -2.44 -25.25
CA LYS A 57 -18.17 -1.66 -25.72
C LYS A 57 -18.37 -0.43 -24.84
N LEU A 58 -18.40 0.76 -25.43
CA LEU A 58 -18.73 2.00 -24.72
C LEU A 58 -20.25 2.10 -24.50
N GLY A 59 -20.63 2.68 -23.37
CA GLY A 59 -22.02 2.89 -22.98
C GLY A 59 -22.26 4.29 -22.41
N ARG A 60 -23.55 4.61 -22.20
CA ARG A 60 -23.99 5.93 -21.72
C ARG A 60 -24.35 5.96 -20.24
N LYS A 61 -24.33 4.80 -19.52
CA LYS A 61 -24.61 4.77 -18.09
C LYS A 61 -23.59 5.62 -17.34
N LYS A 62 -24.06 6.36 -16.35
CA LYS A 62 -23.23 7.22 -15.50
C LYS A 62 -23.57 7.01 -14.03
N THR A 63 -22.60 7.28 -13.15
CA THR A 63 -22.82 7.47 -11.72
C THR A 63 -23.01 8.97 -11.44
N GLU A 64 -23.67 9.31 -10.35
CA GLU A 64 -23.75 10.70 -9.87
C GLU A 64 -22.39 11.15 -9.30
N ALA A 65 -21.71 10.26 -8.57
CA ALA A 65 -20.39 10.47 -8.00
C ALA A 65 -19.55 9.19 -8.02
N GLY A 66 -18.25 9.33 -8.10
CA GLY A 66 -17.30 8.22 -8.04
C GLY A 66 -17.32 7.29 -9.25
N SER A 67 -16.93 6.05 -9.05
CA SER A 67 -16.90 5.02 -10.09
C SER A 67 -17.26 3.66 -9.52
N ILE A 68 -17.93 2.83 -10.31
CA ILE A 68 -18.24 1.43 -10.01
C ILE A 68 -17.45 0.57 -10.99
N LEU A 69 -16.60 -0.31 -10.47
CA LEU A 69 -15.93 -1.36 -11.23
C LEU A 69 -16.55 -2.69 -10.82
N THR A 70 -17.02 -3.44 -11.82
CA THR A 70 -17.56 -4.78 -11.63
C THR A 70 -16.74 -5.75 -12.47
N ALA A 71 -16.32 -6.88 -11.91
CA ALA A 71 -15.58 -7.91 -12.63
C ALA A 71 -16.06 -9.31 -12.18
N THR A 72 -16.12 -10.24 -13.12
CA THR A 72 -16.40 -11.65 -12.85
C THR A 72 -15.09 -12.42 -12.99
N LEU A 73 -14.62 -12.96 -11.87
CA LEU A 73 -13.39 -13.74 -11.78
C LEU A 73 -13.72 -15.21 -11.54
N LYS A 74 -12.94 -16.09 -12.16
CA LYS A 74 -12.95 -17.52 -11.84
C LYS A 74 -11.79 -17.77 -10.88
N MET A 75 -12.11 -18.16 -9.65
CA MET A 75 -11.11 -18.46 -8.61
C MET A 75 -11.59 -19.61 -7.73
N LYS A 76 -10.65 -20.27 -7.07
CA LYS A 76 -10.94 -21.29 -6.07
C LYS A 76 -11.44 -20.67 -4.78
N ARG A 77 -12.09 -21.46 -3.94
CA ARG A 77 -12.59 -21.00 -2.65
C ARG A 77 -11.46 -20.53 -1.73
N GLU A 78 -10.35 -21.25 -1.76
CA GLU A 78 -9.16 -20.92 -0.97
C GLU A 78 -8.60 -19.55 -1.36
N GLU A 79 -8.39 -19.30 -2.66
CA GLU A 79 -7.93 -18.01 -3.20
C GLU A 79 -8.87 -16.85 -2.83
N PHE A 80 -10.19 -17.12 -2.86
CA PHE A 80 -11.19 -16.13 -2.43
C PHE A 80 -11.08 -15.81 -0.94
N ASN A 81 -10.90 -16.83 -0.09
CA ASN A 81 -10.75 -16.64 1.34
C ASN A 81 -9.45 -15.89 1.69
N GLU A 82 -8.34 -16.23 1.05
CA GLU A 82 -7.06 -15.52 1.19
C GLU A 82 -7.20 -14.04 0.79
N ALA A 83 -7.86 -13.76 -0.33
CA ALA A 83 -8.13 -12.39 -0.77
C ALA A 83 -8.99 -11.62 0.24
N LEU A 84 -9.99 -12.26 0.86
CA LEU A 84 -10.80 -11.64 1.91
C LEU A 84 -9.99 -11.33 3.17
N VAL A 85 -9.10 -12.23 3.60
CA VAL A 85 -8.19 -11.99 4.73
C VAL A 85 -7.33 -10.77 4.45
N LEU A 86 -6.70 -10.71 3.27
CA LEU A 86 -5.85 -9.59 2.86
C LEU A 86 -6.64 -8.27 2.77
N LEU A 87 -7.86 -8.29 2.24
CA LEU A 87 -8.71 -7.09 2.18
C LEU A 87 -9.12 -6.60 3.58
N ARG A 88 -9.42 -7.52 4.50
CA ARG A 88 -9.82 -7.17 5.89
C ARG A 88 -8.65 -6.66 6.74
N SER A 89 -7.42 -6.99 6.38
CA SER A 89 -6.23 -6.49 7.09
C SER A 89 -5.87 -5.04 6.72
N MET A 90 -6.52 -4.43 5.71
CA MET A 90 -6.27 -3.03 5.36
C MET A 90 -6.59 -2.09 6.52
N ILE A 91 -5.78 -1.05 6.67
CA ILE A 91 -6.05 0.10 7.53
C ILE A 91 -6.79 1.14 6.65
N PRO A 92 -8.10 1.34 6.84
CA PRO A 92 -8.87 2.25 6.01
C PRO A 92 -8.45 3.70 6.25
N PRO A 93 -8.43 4.56 5.21
CA PRO A 93 -8.07 5.96 5.36
C PRO A 93 -9.08 6.70 6.24
N GLN A 94 -8.61 7.63 7.06
CA GLN A 94 -9.48 8.41 7.94
C GLN A 94 -10.50 9.21 7.12
N GLY A 95 -11.71 9.33 7.66
CA GLY A 95 -12.80 10.09 7.03
C GLY A 95 -13.45 9.41 5.82
N ILE A 96 -12.97 8.23 5.40
CA ILE A 96 -13.55 7.47 4.28
C ILE A 96 -14.17 6.19 4.80
N LYS A 97 -15.50 6.06 4.66
CA LYS A 97 -16.20 4.81 4.97
C LYS A 97 -15.78 3.72 3.99
N THR A 98 -15.04 2.74 4.48
CA THR A 98 -14.60 1.58 3.71
C THR A 98 -15.40 0.35 4.12
N THR A 99 -15.92 -0.40 3.15
CA THR A 99 -16.72 -1.61 3.41
C THR A 99 -16.23 -2.78 2.56
N ILE A 100 -16.30 -3.99 3.12
CA ILE A 100 -16.04 -5.24 2.41
C ILE A 100 -17.25 -6.14 2.61
N ASN A 101 -17.90 -6.56 1.53
CA ASN A 101 -19.15 -7.34 1.55
C ASN A 101 -20.26 -6.71 2.41
N GLY A 102 -20.31 -5.37 2.47
CA GLY A 102 -21.27 -4.62 3.28
C GLY A 102 -20.84 -4.39 4.74
N GLU A 103 -19.84 -5.09 5.25
CA GLU A 103 -19.26 -4.89 6.58
C GLU A 103 -18.31 -3.68 6.57
N VAL A 104 -18.45 -2.80 7.56
CA VAL A 104 -17.57 -1.63 7.69
C VAL A 104 -16.23 -2.03 8.28
N LEU A 105 -15.15 -1.70 7.57
CA LEU A 105 -13.81 -1.76 8.15
C LEU A 105 -13.65 -0.65 9.18
N ARG A 106 -13.31 -1.03 10.41
CA ARG A 106 -13.07 -0.08 11.49
C ARG A 106 -11.72 0.60 11.31
N HIS A 107 -11.68 1.90 11.55
CA HIS A 107 -10.43 2.61 11.68
C HIS A 107 -9.66 2.09 12.88
N ARG A 108 -8.36 1.88 12.70
CA ARG A 108 -7.43 1.58 13.79
C ARG A 108 -6.78 2.89 14.21
N LYS A 109 -6.99 3.28 15.46
CA LYS A 109 -6.25 4.40 16.02
C LYS A 109 -4.79 3.97 16.22
N PRO A 110 -3.81 4.75 15.76
CA PRO A 110 -2.41 4.45 16.06
C PRO A 110 -2.15 4.60 17.56
N ILE A 111 -1.29 3.76 18.13
CA ILE A 111 -0.77 3.88 19.49
C ILE A 111 0.34 4.93 19.56
N ALA A 112 1.06 5.14 18.44
CA ALA A 112 2.01 6.24 18.27
C ALA A 112 1.92 6.79 16.84
N GLU A 113 2.08 8.11 16.71
CA GLU A 113 2.11 8.82 15.44
C GLU A 113 3.27 9.82 15.46
N GLU A 114 4.22 9.68 14.55
CA GLU A 114 5.42 10.49 14.52
C GLU A 114 5.84 10.88 13.11
N PHE A 115 6.42 12.07 12.97
CA PHE A 115 7.02 12.50 11.71
C PHE A 115 8.48 12.05 11.63
N ARG A 116 8.82 11.38 10.54
CA ARG A 116 10.19 10.95 10.24
C ARG A 116 10.55 11.25 8.79
N THR A 117 11.84 11.32 8.51
CA THR A 117 12.33 11.49 7.14
C THR A 117 12.74 10.14 6.57
N LEU A 118 11.92 9.61 5.67
CA LEU A 118 12.10 8.31 5.02
C LEU A 118 12.32 8.44 3.52
N GLN A 119 12.95 7.43 2.93
CA GLN A 119 13.03 7.31 1.47
C GLN A 119 11.64 7.09 0.87
N THR A 120 11.44 7.64 -0.32
CA THR A 120 10.25 7.42 -1.14
C THR A 120 10.60 7.42 -2.62
N GLU A 121 9.69 6.93 -3.44
CA GLU A 121 9.81 6.92 -4.90
C GLU A 121 8.96 8.03 -5.51
N ILE A 122 9.59 8.86 -6.33
CA ILE A 122 8.93 9.89 -7.14
C ILE A 122 9.24 9.71 -8.62
N SER A 123 8.53 10.43 -9.48
CA SER A 123 8.81 10.44 -10.92
C SER A 123 10.22 10.95 -11.20
N GLY A 124 10.96 10.20 -12.00
CA GLY A 124 12.22 10.64 -12.59
C GLY A 124 12.00 11.40 -13.91
N GLU A 125 13.03 12.08 -14.38
CA GLU A 125 12.98 12.93 -15.60
C GLU A 125 12.71 12.12 -16.88
N GLU A 126 13.19 10.88 -16.95
CA GLU A 126 13.02 9.98 -18.10
C GLU A 126 11.81 9.01 -17.97
N GLY A 127 10.82 9.34 -17.12
CA GLY A 127 9.63 8.51 -16.92
C GLY A 127 9.82 7.32 -15.98
N GLY A 128 11.01 7.14 -15.40
CA GLY A 128 11.30 6.14 -14.38
C GLY A 128 10.97 6.63 -12.97
N PHE A 129 11.45 5.88 -11.98
CA PHE A 129 11.41 6.28 -10.57
C PHE A 129 12.80 6.71 -10.11
N ARG A 130 12.82 7.75 -9.28
CA ARG A 130 14.01 8.11 -8.51
C ARG A 130 13.68 8.10 -7.01
N LEU A 131 14.65 7.71 -6.22
CA LEU A 131 14.57 7.77 -4.77
C LEU A 131 14.84 9.21 -4.29
N THR A 132 14.09 9.61 -3.28
CA THR A 132 14.31 10.84 -2.55
C THR A 132 13.99 10.62 -1.08
N ARG A 133 14.45 11.48 -0.19
CA ARG A 133 14.04 11.46 1.22
C ARG A 133 13.01 12.55 1.46
N ARG A 134 11.99 12.23 2.23
CA ARG A 134 10.90 13.15 2.52
C ARG A 134 10.37 12.94 3.93
N ARG A 135 9.96 14.04 4.57
CA ARG A 135 9.23 13.98 5.84
C ARG A 135 7.85 13.38 5.60
N THR A 136 7.52 12.35 6.35
CA THR A 136 6.26 11.61 6.29
C THR A 136 5.84 11.19 7.69
N THR A 137 4.57 10.83 7.86
CA THR A 137 4.06 10.26 9.11
C THR A 137 4.30 8.75 9.13
N ILE A 138 4.77 8.25 10.26
CA ILE A 138 4.78 6.84 10.65
C ILE A 138 3.68 6.67 11.70
N ASN A 139 2.73 5.80 11.44
CA ASN A 139 1.68 5.41 12.37
C ASN A 139 2.00 4.00 12.86
N ILE A 140 2.10 3.81 14.18
CA ILE A 140 2.32 2.51 14.81
C ILE A 140 0.99 2.03 15.38
N HIS A 141 0.61 0.79 15.08
CA HIS A 141 -0.65 0.20 15.51
C HIS A 141 -0.40 -1.11 16.26
N GLU A 142 -1.27 -1.39 17.21
CA GLU A 142 -1.31 -2.66 17.90
C GLU A 142 -1.59 -3.82 16.95
N VAL A 143 -0.92 -4.96 17.16
CA VAL A 143 -1.20 -6.23 16.49
C VAL A 143 -2.22 -6.98 17.33
N LEU A 144 -3.40 -7.22 16.78
CA LEU A 144 -4.46 -7.93 17.49
C LEU A 144 -4.22 -9.43 17.46
N GLU A 145 -4.91 -10.15 18.36
CA GLU A 145 -4.83 -11.61 18.45
C GLU A 145 -5.09 -12.28 17.09
N GLY A 146 -4.19 -13.15 16.67
CA GLY A 146 -4.25 -13.85 15.38
C GLY A 146 -3.71 -13.08 14.18
N GLU A 147 -3.25 -11.83 14.38
CA GLU A 147 -2.57 -11.06 13.34
C GLU A 147 -1.05 -11.26 13.39
N THR A 148 -0.37 -10.97 12.29
CA THR A 148 1.10 -10.91 12.20
C THR A 148 1.51 -9.48 11.93
N PRO A 149 2.62 -8.98 12.53
CA PRO A 149 3.12 -7.63 12.27
C PRO A 149 3.42 -7.38 10.79
N HIS A 150 3.01 -6.24 10.27
CA HIS A 150 3.24 -5.87 8.88
C HIS A 150 3.57 -4.39 8.72
N LEU A 151 4.38 -4.12 7.70
CA LEU A 151 4.56 -2.79 7.13
C LEU A 151 3.43 -2.50 6.13
N TYR A 152 2.86 -1.33 6.27
CA TYR A 152 1.81 -0.82 5.38
C TYR A 152 2.31 0.41 4.61
N GLU A 153 1.87 0.51 3.38
CA GLU A 153 1.97 1.71 2.57
C GLU A 153 0.58 2.35 2.49
N MET A 154 0.37 3.43 3.21
CA MET A 154 -0.93 4.14 3.20
C MET A 154 -2.11 3.16 3.40
N GLY A 155 -2.02 2.33 4.43
CA GLY A 155 -3.05 1.39 4.87
C GLY A 155 -3.14 0.07 4.10
N ILE A 156 -2.22 -0.24 3.17
CA ILE A 156 -2.18 -1.56 2.50
C ILE A 156 -0.88 -2.28 2.82
N GLN A 157 -0.98 -3.54 3.23
CA GLN A 157 0.17 -4.38 3.52
C GLN A 157 1.13 -4.46 2.34
N VAL A 158 2.43 -4.31 2.62
CA VAL A 158 3.49 -4.41 1.61
C VAL A 158 4.61 -5.35 2.00
N ASP A 159 4.82 -5.59 3.30
CA ASP A 159 5.83 -6.52 3.80
C ASP A 159 5.51 -6.99 5.23
N LYS A 160 6.17 -8.03 5.72
CA LYS A 160 6.14 -8.46 7.11
C LYS A 160 7.20 -7.71 7.91
N LEU A 161 6.94 -7.52 9.20
CA LEU A 161 7.90 -6.98 10.16
C LEU A 161 8.20 -8.01 11.24
N ASP A 162 9.40 -7.91 11.80
CA ASP A 162 9.82 -8.75 12.93
C ASP A 162 9.57 -8.06 14.29
N CYS A 163 9.21 -6.76 14.29
CA CYS A 163 8.80 -6.02 15.47
C CYS A 163 7.34 -6.37 15.86
N PRO A 164 6.92 -6.15 17.11
CA PRO A 164 5.59 -6.56 17.59
C PRO A 164 4.44 -5.64 17.16
N TRP A 165 4.67 -4.69 16.26
CA TRP A 165 3.65 -3.72 15.84
C TRP A 165 3.40 -3.73 14.34
N HIS A 166 2.20 -3.31 13.94
CA HIS A 166 1.97 -2.86 12.56
C HIS A 166 2.47 -1.43 12.38
N VAL A 167 3.06 -1.16 11.23
CA VAL A 167 3.60 0.16 10.90
C VAL A 167 3.04 0.64 9.57
N ASP A 168 2.32 1.76 9.59
CA ASP A 168 1.80 2.38 8.36
C ASP A 168 2.58 3.65 8.01
N VAL A 169 3.20 3.64 6.84
CA VAL A 169 3.94 4.78 6.30
C VAL A 169 3.03 5.56 5.34
N ALA A 170 2.82 6.85 5.64
CA ALA A 170 1.88 7.71 4.90
C ALA A 170 2.42 8.18 3.53
N GLN A 171 3.32 7.43 2.93
CA GLN A 171 3.85 7.69 1.58
C GLN A 171 4.22 6.38 0.86
N LYS A 172 4.52 6.48 -0.44
CA LYS A 172 5.07 5.35 -1.19
C LYS A 172 6.36 4.85 -0.57
N VAL A 173 6.47 3.54 -0.36
CA VAL A 173 7.68 2.89 0.12
C VAL A 173 8.50 2.36 -1.05
N PRO A 174 9.84 2.43 -1.00
CA PRO A 174 10.70 1.88 -2.04
C PRO A 174 10.57 0.36 -2.13
N LEU A 175 10.16 -0.13 -3.30
CA LEU A 175 10.04 -1.56 -3.56
C LEU A 175 11.33 -2.13 -4.15
N SER A 176 11.55 -3.44 -4.00
CA SER A 176 12.58 -4.21 -4.68
C SER A 176 12.39 -4.20 -6.20
N VAL A 177 13.38 -4.62 -6.95
CA VAL A 177 13.34 -4.63 -8.42
C VAL A 177 12.21 -5.51 -8.95
N ASP A 178 11.97 -6.64 -8.32
CA ASP A 178 10.86 -7.57 -8.59
C ASP A 178 9.51 -7.08 -8.04
N ARG A 179 9.53 -6.02 -7.21
CA ARG A 179 8.36 -5.40 -6.59
C ARG A 179 7.54 -6.32 -5.68
N GLY A 180 8.12 -7.44 -5.32
CA GLY A 180 7.52 -8.41 -4.41
C GLY A 180 7.73 -8.10 -2.94
N SER A 181 8.70 -7.23 -2.61
CA SER A 181 9.08 -6.87 -1.25
C SER A 181 9.55 -5.43 -1.15
N VAL A 182 9.66 -4.94 0.05
CA VAL A 182 10.25 -3.63 0.35
C VAL A 182 11.79 -3.77 0.35
N ARG A 183 12.50 -2.72 -0.10
CA ARG A 183 13.96 -2.70 -0.09
C ARG A 183 14.48 -2.85 1.34
N GLN A 184 15.45 -3.75 1.55
CA GLN A 184 16.00 -4.04 2.87
C GLN A 184 16.49 -2.79 3.61
N ALA A 185 17.24 -1.91 2.92
CA ALA A 185 17.73 -0.68 3.53
C ALA A 185 16.60 0.25 4.02
N PHE A 186 15.45 0.27 3.34
CA PHE A 186 14.28 1.01 3.80
C PHE A 186 13.64 0.34 5.01
N ARG A 187 13.52 -0.99 5.01
CA ARG A 187 12.99 -1.75 6.14
C ARG A 187 13.80 -1.50 7.40
N LEU A 188 15.13 -1.56 7.32
CA LEU A 188 16.03 -1.25 8.43
C LEU A 188 15.87 0.20 8.94
N ASP A 189 15.73 1.18 8.02
CA ASP A 189 15.49 2.60 8.39
C ASP A 189 14.15 2.75 9.14
N VAL A 190 13.12 2.00 8.74
CA VAL A 190 11.81 1.97 9.44
C VAL A 190 11.94 1.29 10.80
N GLU A 191 12.57 0.13 10.91
CA GLU A 191 12.75 -0.62 12.16
C GLU A 191 13.54 0.21 13.20
N ARG A 192 14.57 0.93 12.75
CA ARG A 192 15.28 1.89 13.59
C ARG A 192 14.37 2.97 14.16
N HIS A 193 13.54 3.59 13.31
CA HIS A 193 12.60 4.62 13.78
C HIS A 193 11.54 4.06 14.72
N ILE A 194 11.10 2.80 14.53
CA ILE A 194 10.19 2.12 15.46
C ILE A 194 10.86 1.96 16.82
N ALA A 195 12.12 1.49 16.85
CA ALA A 195 12.87 1.33 18.09
C ALA A 195 13.02 2.66 18.86
N GLU A 196 13.29 3.77 18.15
CA GLU A 196 13.34 5.12 18.73
C GLU A 196 11.98 5.57 19.29
N ILE A 197 10.89 5.39 18.52
CA ILE A 197 9.55 5.86 18.89
C ILE A 197 9.01 5.06 20.08
N MET A 198 9.20 3.74 20.08
CA MET A 198 8.63 2.81 21.03
C MET A 198 9.60 2.44 22.18
N ALA A 199 10.72 3.17 22.32
CA ALA A 199 11.76 2.84 23.31
C ALA A 199 11.25 2.68 24.75
N GLY A 200 10.18 3.39 25.12
CA GLY A 200 9.55 3.28 26.45
C GLY A 200 8.57 2.12 26.61
N ASP A 201 8.14 1.52 25.51
CA ASP A 201 7.12 0.46 25.47
C ASP A 201 7.73 -0.92 25.11
N ILE A 202 9.05 -0.98 24.84
CA ILE A 202 9.76 -2.21 24.53
C ILE A 202 10.05 -2.95 25.85
N SER A 203 9.53 -4.17 25.98
CA SER A 203 9.82 -5.06 27.11
C SER A 203 11.26 -5.59 27.05
N GLU A 204 11.78 -6.10 28.20
CA GLU A 204 13.12 -6.73 28.25
C GLU A 204 13.23 -7.94 27.31
N GLU A 205 12.14 -8.69 27.12
CA GLU A 205 12.08 -9.83 26.22
C GLU A 205 12.15 -9.40 24.74
N GLU A 206 11.42 -8.35 24.39
CA GLU A 206 11.45 -7.75 23.05
C GLU A 206 12.79 -7.08 22.76
N ALA A 207 13.45 -6.49 23.75
CA ALA A 207 14.79 -5.89 23.63
C ALA A 207 15.87 -6.93 23.30
N GLN A 208 15.66 -8.20 23.65
CA GLN A 208 16.52 -9.33 23.27
C GLN A 208 16.15 -9.90 21.89
N GLY A 209 15.08 -9.43 21.28
CA GLY A 209 14.66 -9.82 19.93
C GLY A 209 15.66 -9.40 18.85
N GLY A 210 15.87 -10.28 17.87
CA GLY A 210 16.86 -10.06 16.80
C GLY A 210 16.63 -8.78 15.98
N TRP A 211 15.39 -8.29 15.88
CA TRP A 211 15.06 -7.07 15.13
C TRP A 211 15.65 -5.80 15.76
N ILE A 212 15.69 -5.71 17.11
CA ILE A 212 16.31 -4.57 17.82
C ILE A 212 17.81 -4.58 17.62
N GLY A 213 18.47 -5.73 17.73
CA GLY A 213 19.90 -5.85 17.44
C GLY A 213 20.24 -5.33 16.05
N THR A 214 19.47 -5.76 15.05
CA THR A 214 19.62 -5.31 13.65
C THR A 214 19.35 -3.81 13.50
N ALA A 215 18.34 -3.26 14.20
CA ALA A 215 18.03 -1.84 14.19
C ALA A 215 19.18 -1.00 14.81
N LEU A 216 19.75 -1.44 15.93
CA LEU A 216 20.87 -0.78 16.61
C LEU A 216 22.17 -0.81 15.81
N GLU A 217 22.54 -1.95 15.20
CA GLU A 217 23.69 -2.05 14.29
C GLU A 217 23.57 -1.04 13.14
N SER A 218 22.39 -0.86 12.58
CA SER A 218 22.14 0.13 11.54
C SER A 218 22.27 1.59 12.01
N MET A 219 22.16 1.87 13.32
CA MET A 219 22.39 3.19 13.91
C MET A 219 23.89 3.51 13.97
N GLU A 220 24.71 2.56 14.43
CA GLU A 220 26.16 2.73 14.54
C GLU A 220 26.81 2.96 13.18
N ASP A 221 26.40 2.23 12.15
CA ASP A 221 26.86 2.43 10.76
C ASP A 221 26.50 3.83 10.23
N THR A 222 25.34 4.35 10.59
CA THR A 222 24.88 5.68 10.13
C THR A 222 25.67 6.81 10.78
N ASP A 223 26.04 6.69 12.04
CA ASP A 223 26.83 7.68 12.76
C ASP A 223 28.32 7.64 12.36
N ALA A 224 28.86 6.46 12.03
CA ALA A 224 30.20 6.31 11.47
C ALA A 224 30.37 6.97 10.09
N ILE A 225 29.30 7.03 9.28
CA ILE A 225 29.31 7.70 7.96
C ILE A 225 29.16 9.23 8.08
N ARG A 226 28.63 9.74 9.21
CA ARG A 226 28.44 11.17 9.47
C ARG A 226 29.60 11.85 10.18
N SER A 227 30.53 11.08 10.72
CA SER A 227 31.76 11.57 11.37
C SER A 227 32.92 11.60 10.37
#